data_8def0d9af0ddd107a5428505a8d50499
#
_entry.id   8def0d9af0ddd107a5428505a8d50499
#
_cell.length_a   1.000
_cell.length_b   1.000
_cell.length_c   1.000
_cell.angle_alpha   90.00
_cell.angle_beta   90.00
_cell.angle_gamma   90.00
#
_symmetry.space_group_name_H-M   'P 1'
#
loop_
_entity.id
_entity.type
_entity.pdbx_description
1 polymer ?
#
loop_
_entity_poly.entity_id
_entity_poly.type
_entity_poly.pdbx_seq_one_letter_code
_entity_poly.pdbx_strand_id
1 'polypeptide(L)'
;AEGVHPVVVVDEAYIEFRDPGTPTALELIGEYENLAVSRTMSKAFAFAGARVGYLAANKGIIDCVRIVRMPYHLSAVTQAAALAAFEHTDEQLSRVAHLRDIRNQTAAWLKEQTYKGQPLEVAETQSNFILFGGHFDNRDRIFDELLQRGVLIRTVGPDGWMRVCMGTDGEMARFREALVEVLRIVEQD
;
A
#
# COMPACT_ATOMS: atom_id res chain seq x y z
N ALA A 1 -9.10 14.06 -37.06
CA ALA A 1 -8.69 14.53 -35.74
C ALA A 1 -7.28 14.02 -35.47
N GLU A 2 -6.27 14.81 -35.81
CA GLU A 2 -4.88 14.50 -35.49
C GLU A 2 -4.67 14.66 -33.97
N GLY A 3 -4.26 13.54 -33.31
CA GLY A 3 -3.34 13.62 -32.21
C GLY A 3 -3.81 14.20 -30.88
N VAL A 4 -4.99 13.85 -30.36
CA VAL A 4 -5.20 13.98 -28.92
C VAL A 4 -4.62 12.73 -28.26
N HIS A 5 -3.37 12.82 -27.79
CA HIS A 5 -2.78 11.75 -26.97
C HIS A 5 -3.32 11.88 -25.55
N PRO A 6 -3.98 10.86 -25.00
CA PRO A 6 -4.46 10.90 -23.62
C PRO A 6 -3.26 11.02 -22.66
N VAL A 7 -3.42 11.77 -21.58
CA VAL A 7 -2.44 11.77 -20.49
C VAL A 7 -2.57 10.43 -19.75
N VAL A 8 -1.46 9.73 -19.64
CA VAL A 8 -1.34 8.49 -18.85
C VAL A 8 -0.81 8.86 -17.47
N VAL A 9 -1.57 8.54 -16.43
CA VAL A 9 -1.15 8.77 -15.05
C VAL A 9 -0.85 7.42 -14.40
N VAL A 10 0.40 7.23 -13.99
CA VAL A 10 0.82 6.06 -13.20
C VAL A 10 0.85 6.45 -11.73
N ASP A 11 0.01 5.78 -10.92
CA ASP A 11 0.00 5.99 -9.48
C ASP A 11 1.02 5.08 -8.80
N GLU A 12 2.12 5.67 -8.36
CA GLU A 12 3.20 5.00 -7.63
C GLU A 12 3.14 5.24 -6.11
N ALA A 13 1.93 5.27 -5.54
CA ALA A 13 1.76 5.53 -4.09
C ALA A 13 2.46 4.51 -3.17
N TYR A 14 2.84 3.35 -3.68
CA TYR A 14 3.50 2.28 -2.93
C TYR A 14 4.87 1.88 -3.51
N ILE A 15 5.43 2.67 -4.41
CA ILE A 15 6.63 2.29 -5.17
C ILE A 15 7.86 2.02 -4.28
N GLU A 16 7.97 2.68 -3.15
CA GLU A 16 9.07 2.48 -2.21
C GLU A 16 9.07 1.06 -1.59
N PHE A 17 7.90 0.40 -1.56
CA PHE A 17 7.75 -0.97 -1.04
C PHE A 17 8.03 -2.05 -2.09
N ARG A 18 8.31 -1.68 -3.34
CA ARG A 18 8.60 -2.64 -4.41
C ARG A 18 9.82 -3.49 -4.08
N ASP A 19 9.87 -4.69 -4.64
CA ASP A 19 11.04 -5.54 -4.54
C ASP A 19 12.21 -4.97 -5.36
N PRO A 20 13.45 -5.19 -4.94
CA PRO A 20 14.63 -4.72 -5.67
C PRO A 20 14.60 -5.19 -7.13
N GLY A 21 14.91 -4.27 -8.05
CA GLY A 21 14.89 -4.53 -9.49
C GLY A 21 13.55 -4.28 -10.19
N THR A 22 12.47 -4.05 -9.47
CA THR A 22 11.20 -3.61 -10.09
C THR A 22 11.36 -2.19 -10.61
N PRO A 23 11.07 -1.92 -11.91
CA PRO A 23 11.23 -0.59 -12.51
C PRO A 23 10.21 0.41 -11.95
N THR A 24 10.49 1.70 -12.15
CA THR A 24 9.56 2.80 -11.89
C THR A 24 9.21 3.51 -13.18
N ALA A 25 7.97 3.97 -13.31
CA ALA A 25 7.54 4.74 -14.47
C ALA A 25 8.26 6.11 -14.57
N LEU A 26 8.93 6.57 -13.50
CA LEU A 26 9.78 7.76 -13.57
C LEU A 26 10.88 7.64 -14.63
N GLU A 27 11.39 6.45 -14.86
CA GLU A 27 12.45 6.19 -15.87
C GLU A 27 11.98 6.49 -17.30
N LEU A 28 10.68 6.48 -17.52
CA LEU A 28 10.05 6.67 -18.83
C LEU A 28 9.61 8.12 -19.11
N ILE A 29 9.65 9.03 -18.13
CA ILE A 29 9.17 10.42 -18.31
C ILE A 29 9.91 11.16 -19.42
N GLY A 30 11.19 10.85 -19.64
CA GLY A 30 11.98 11.45 -20.73
C GLY A 30 11.60 10.93 -22.12
N GLU A 31 10.92 9.81 -22.22
CA GLU A 31 10.55 9.15 -23.48
C GLU A 31 9.11 9.47 -23.91
N TYR A 32 8.21 9.68 -22.93
CA TYR A 32 6.78 9.85 -23.15
C TYR A 32 6.28 11.20 -22.63
N GLU A 33 5.99 12.13 -23.56
CA GLU A 33 5.54 13.48 -23.20
C GLU A 33 4.17 13.51 -22.51
N ASN A 34 3.34 12.48 -22.70
CA ASN A 34 2.02 12.34 -22.11
C ASN A 34 2.01 11.53 -20.81
N LEU A 35 3.18 11.15 -20.27
CA LEU A 35 3.27 10.40 -19.02
C LEU A 35 3.36 11.33 -17.81
N ALA A 36 2.58 11.03 -16.79
CA ALA A 36 2.67 11.62 -15.46
C ALA A 36 2.75 10.52 -14.39
N VAL A 37 3.59 10.69 -13.39
CA VAL A 37 3.76 9.74 -12.28
C VAL A 37 3.41 10.44 -10.98
N SER A 38 2.41 9.93 -10.26
CA SER A 38 2.03 10.44 -8.94
C SER A 38 2.69 9.64 -7.83
N ARG A 39 3.18 10.31 -6.80
CA ARG A 39 3.73 9.72 -5.57
C ARG A 39 3.18 10.40 -4.32
N THR A 40 3.23 9.71 -3.20
CA THR A 40 2.74 10.22 -1.93
C THR A 40 3.75 10.01 -0.80
N MET A 41 3.78 10.94 0.13
CA MET A 41 4.52 10.77 1.38
C MET A 41 3.69 10.05 2.47
N SER A 42 2.43 9.74 2.17
CA SER A 42 1.48 9.15 3.13
C SER A 42 1.83 7.73 3.57
N LYS A 43 2.65 7.00 2.82
CA LYS A 43 2.96 5.58 3.03
C LYS A 43 4.39 5.37 3.53
N ALA A 44 5.36 5.40 2.65
CA ALA A 44 6.77 5.15 2.98
C ALA A 44 7.34 6.15 4.00
N PHE A 45 6.90 7.39 3.97
CA PHE A 45 7.34 8.45 4.87
C PHE A 45 6.47 8.59 6.13
N ALA A 46 5.49 7.70 6.35
CA ALA A 46 4.55 7.75 7.49
C ALA A 46 3.82 9.11 7.64
N PHE A 47 3.61 9.84 6.54
CA PHE A 47 3.17 11.24 6.50
C PHE A 47 1.69 11.38 6.09
N ALA A 48 0.86 10.39 6.43
CA ALA A 48 -0.53 10.32 5.98
C ALA A 48 -1.37 11.54 6.44
N GLY A 49 -1.13 12.04 7.64
CA GLY A 49 -1.85 13.19 8.21
C GLY A 49 -1.53 14.53 7.53
N ALA A 50 -0.37 14.68 6.91
CA ALA A 50 0.07 15.91 6.27
C ALA A 50 -0.53 16.15 4.87
N ARG A 51 -1.12 15.13 4.26
CA ARG A 51 -1.76 15.18 2.94
C ARG A 51 -0.85 15.69 1.82
N VAL A 52 0.38 15.18 1.77
CA VAL A 52 1.42 15.57 0.79
C VAL A 52 1.67 14.46 -0.21
N GLY A 53 1.72 14.85 -1.46
CA GLY A 53 2.19 14.05 -2.59
C GLY A 53 2.84 14.94 -3.63
N TYR A 54 3.39 14.34 -4.66
CA TYR A 54 4.00 15.06 -5.77
C TYR A 54 3.72 14.37 -7.09
N LEU A 55 3.80 15.15 -8.15
CA LEU A 55 3.63 14.72 -9.52
C LEU A 55 4.91 15.00 -10.30
N ALA A 56 5.42 13.98 -10.96
CA ALA A 56 6.49 14.11 -11.93
C ALA A 56 5.92 13.90 -13.34
N ALA A 57 6.18 14.85 -14.24
CA ALA A 57 5.70 14.79 -15.60
C ALA A 57 6.50 15.76 -16.49
N ASN A 58 6.29 15.69 -17.80
CA ASN A 58 6.81 16.66 -18.73
C ASN A 58 6.32 18.09 -18.41
N LYS A 59 7.11 19.11 -18.78
CA LYS A 59 6.82 20.52 -18.49
C LYS A 59 5.41 20.94 -18.94
N GLY A 60 4.94 20.48 -20.09
CA GLY A 60 3.62 20.84 -20.61
C GLY A 60 2.47 20.39 -19.67
N ILE A 61 2.55 19.16 -19.15
CA ILE A 61 1.57 18.67 -18.16
C ILE A 61 1.65 19.45 -16.86
N ILE A 62 2.87 19.71 -16.37
CA ILE A 62 3.07 20.46 -15.12
C ILE A 62 2.52 21.87 -15.22
N ASP A 63 2.73 22.55 -16.35
CA ASP A 63 2.21 23.91 -16.58
C ASP A 63 0.66 23.92 -16.57
N CYS A 64 0.01 22.93 -17.20
CA CYS A 64 -1.44 22.77 -17.14
C CYS A 64 -1.95 22.54 -15.71
N VAL A 65 -1.29 21.66 -14.96
CA VAL A 65 -1.65 21.38 -13.55
C VAL A 65 -1.51 22.62 -12.68
N ARG A 66 -0.46 23.45 -12.92
CA ARG A 66 -0.27 24.71 -12.19
C ARG A 66 -1.40 25.71 -12.39
N ILE A 67 -2.03 25.73 -13.56
CA ILE A 67 -3.16 26.66 -13.84
C ILE A 67 -4.40 26.29 -13.03
N VAL A 68 -4.68 24.97 -12.91
CA VAL A 68 -5.91 24.49 -12.23
C VAL A 68 -5.72 24.21 -10.74
N ARG A 69 -4.48 24.16 -10.28
CA ARG A 69 -4.14 23.92 -8.87
C ARG A 69 -4.63 25.07 -7.99
N MET A 70 -5.28 24.73 -6.87
CA MET A 70 -5.68 25.74 -5.89
C MET A 70 -4.45 26.47 -5.32
N PRO A 71 -4.51 27.83 -5.21
CA PRO A 71 -3.48 28.59 -4.52
C PRO A 71 -3.38 28.13 -3.05
N TYR A 72 -2.17 28.13 -2.50
CA TYR A 72 -1.92 27.84 -1.07
C TYR A 72 -2.48 26.49 -0.58
N HIS A 73 -2.63 25.49 -1.48
CA HIS A 73 -3.19 24.17 -1.16
C HIS A 73 -2.36 23.37 -0.12
N LEU A 74 -1.10 23.73 0.11
CA LEU A 74 -0.23 23.20 1.16
C LEU A 74 0.22 24.35 2.09
N SER A 75 0.06 24.13 3.40
CA SER A 75 0.54 25.08 4.39
C SER A 75 2.08 25.13 4.42
N ALA A 76 2.64 26.26 4.86
CA ALA A 76 4.09 26.39 5.04
C ALA A 76 4.65 25.36 6.05
N VAL A 77 3.88 25.06 7.10
CA VAL A 77 4.26 24.03 8.10
C VAL A 77 4.32 22.65 7.45
N THR A 78 3.32 22.28 6.64
CA THR A 78 3.31 21.01 5.90
C THR A 78 4.50 20.92 4.96
N GLN A 79 4.85 21.98 4.24
CA GLN A 79 5.99 22.00 3.34
C GLN A 79 7.32 21.86 4.09
N ALA A 80 7.50 22.59 5.20
CA ALA A 80 8.71 22.49 6.02
C ALA A 80 8.87 21.07 6.61
N ALA A 81 7.79 20.47 7.11
CA ALA A 81 7.81 19.11 7.61
C ALA A 81 8.12 18.08 6.52
N ALA A 82 7.61 18.27 5.29
CA ALA A 82 7.92 17.40 4.16
C ALA A 82 9.41 17.49 3.77
N LEU A 83 10.00 18.71 3.76
CA LEU A 83 11.42 18.91 3.51
C LEU A 83 12.27 18.20 4.56
N ALA A 84 11.95 18.37 5.84
CA ALA A 84 12.64 17.67 6.93
C ALA A 84 12.53 16.13 6.79
N ALA A 85 11.38 15.61 6.37
CA ALA A 85 11.23 14.18 6.11
C ALA A 85 12.14 13.68 4.96
N PHE A 86 12.36 14.48 3.94
CA PHE A 86 13.30 14.16 2.86
C PHE A 86 14.75 14.17 3.32
N GLU A 87 15.14 15.01 4.28
CA GLU A 87 16.48 15.01 4.88
C GLU A 87 16.77 13.70 5.63
N HIS A 88 15.73 12.97 6.07
CA HIS A 88 15.80 11.67 6.75
C HIS A 88 15.37 10.49 5.86
N THR A 89 15.52 10.62 4.54
CA THR A 89 15.09 9.60 3.56
C THR A 89 15.69 8.22 3.84
N ASP A 90 16.98 8.13 4.17
CA ASP A 90 17.66 6.85 4.41
C ASP A 90 17.04 6.09 5.60
N GLU A 91 16.67 6.79 6.67
CA GLU A 91 15.99 6.20 7.83
C GLU A 91 14.62 5.66 7.42
N GLN A 92 13.85 6.43 6.65
CA GLN A 92 12.53 6.00 6.19
C GLN A 92 12.62 4.79 5.25
N LEU A 93 13.57 4.79 4.32
CA LEU A 93 13.77 3.66 3.40
C LEU A 93 14.27 2.40 4.11
N SER A 94 15.04 2.54 5.19
CA SER A 94 15.42 1.40 6.06
C SER A 94 14.17 0.77 6.72
N ARG A 95 13.25 1.59 7.23
CA ARG A 95 11.96 1.11 7.76
C ARG A 95 11.11 0.44 6.68
N VAL A 96 11.07 1.00 5.47
CA VAL A 96 10.38 0.40 4.33
C VAL A 96 10.97 -0.98 3.98
N ALA A 97 12.30 -1.11 3.99
CA ALA A 97 12.96 -2.39 3.76
C ALA A 97 12.53 -3.44 4.80
N HIS A 98 12.50 -3.08 6.08
CA HIS A 98 12.03 -3.96 7.14
C HIS A 98 10.55 -4.37 6.96
N LEU A 99 9.66 -3.42 6.64
CA LEU A 99 8.25 -3.71 6.36
C LEU A 99 8.07 -4.62 5.14
N ARG A 100 8.93 -4.49 4.12
CA ARG A 100 8.93 -5.40 2.96
C ARG A 100 9.32 -6.83 3.37
N ASP A 101 10.32 -6.99 4.23
CA ASP A 101 10.73 -8.30 4.74
C ASP A 101 9.62 -8.94 5.58
N ILE A 102 8.96 -8.18 6.45
CA ILE A 102 7.77 -8.62 7.20
C ILE A 102 6.64 -9.03 6.23
N ARG A 103 6.38 -8.25 5.18
CA ARG A 103 5.39 -8.57 4.15
C ARG A 103 5.70 -9.93 3.51
N ASN A 104 6.92 -10.12 3.06
CA ASN A 104 7.33 -11.34 2.36
C ASN A 104 7.19 -12.58 3.28
N GLN A 105 7.65 -12.47 4.53
CA GLN A 105 7.48 -13.52 5.53
C GLN A 105 6.01 -13.80 5.85
N THR A 106 5.18 -12.75 5.96
CA THR A 106 3.75 -12.93 6.26
C THR A 106 3.01 -13.51 5.06
N ALA A 107 3.34 -13.12 3.83
CA ALA A 107 2.75 -13.69 2.62
C ALA A 107 3.10 -15.20 2.48
N ALA A 108 4.35 -15.58 2.75
CA ALA A 108 4.76 -16.98 2.76
C ALA A 108 4.00 -17.78 3.83
N TRP A 109 3.93 -17.26 5.06
CA TRP A 109 3.22 -17.89 6.15
C TRP A 109 1.71 -18.03 5.87
N LEU A 110 1.06 -17.02 5.27
CA LEU A 110 -0.37 -17.09 4.91
C LEU A 110 -0.66 -18.21 3.90
N LYS A 111 0.24 -18.45 2.94
CA LYS A 111 0.10 -19.54 1.95
C LYS A 111 0.15 -20.94 2.58
N GLU A 112 0.70 -21.06 3.79
CA GLU A 112 0.74 -22.31 4.57
C GLU A 112 -0.52 -22.53 5.42
N GLN A 113 -1.37 -21.49 5.58
CA GLN A 113 -2.61 -21.59 6.34
C GLN A 113 -3.72 -22.16 5.47
N THR A 114 -4.70 -22.79 6.14
CA THR A 114 -5.88 -23.37 5.49
C THR A 114 -7.15 -22.84 6.13
N TYR A 115 -8.22 -22.82 5.35
CA TYR A 115 -9.58 -22.60 5.81
C TYR A 115 -10.51 -23.65 5.19
N LYS A 116 -11.24 -24.40 6.02
CA LYS A 116 -12.10 -25.53 5.59
C LYS A 116 -11.34 -26.54 4.70
N GLY A 117 -10.08 -26.81 5.07
CA GLY A 117 -9.21 -27.76 4.36
C GLY A 117 -8.64 -27.26 3.03
N GLN A 118 -8.86 -26.01 2.65
CA GLN A 118 -8.29 -25.40 1.44
C GLN A 118 -7.19 -24.38 1.81
N PRO A 119 -6.04 -24.37 1.11
CA PRO A 119 -5.01 -23.36 1.32
C PRO A 119 -5.55 -21.95 1.07
N LEU A 120 -5.14 -20.97 1.89
CA LEU A 120 -5.48 -19.58 1.64
C LEU A 120 -4.82 -19.09 0.34
N GLU A 121 -5.59 -18.38 -0.47
CA GLU A 121 -5.06 -17.62 -1.58
C GLU A 121 -4.40 -16.34 -1.07
N VAL A 122 -3.25 -15.99 -1.64
CA VAL A 122 -2.50 -14.78 -1.31
C VAL A 122 -2.12 -14.08 -2.59
N ALA A 123 -2.67 -12.88 -2.80
CA ALA A 123 -2.36 -12.09 -3.98
C ALA A 123 -0.91 -11.60 -3.95
N GLU A 124 -0.27 -11.56 -5.11
CA GLU A 124 1.04 -10.92 -5.25
C GLU A 124 0.95 -9.44 -4.89
N THR A 125 1.96 -8.95 -4.18
CA THR A 125 1.95 -7.57 -3.69
C THR A 125 3.33 -6.93 -3.72
N GLN A 126 3.34 -5.66 -4.13
CA GLN A 126 4.49 -4.74 -4.10
C GLN A 126 4.19 -3.54 -3.19
N SER A 127 3.26 -3.70 -2.23
CA SER A 127 2.80 -2.64 -1.31
C SER A 127 3.17 -2.97 0.15
N ASN A 128 2.66 -2.19 1.09
CA ASN A 128 2.77 -2.46 2.53
C ASN A 128 1.56 -3.23 3.08
N PHE A 129 0.83 -3.94 2.25
CA PHE A 129 -0.31 -4.76 2.65
C PHE A 129 -0.38 -6.05 1.83
N ILE A 130 -1.14 -7.01 2.33
CA ILE A 130 -1.41 -8.29 1.68
C ILE A 130 -2.93 -8.44 1.56
N LEU A 131 -3.40 -8.84 0.38
CA LEU A 131 -4.75 -9.31 0.14
C LEU A 131 -4.72 -10.84 0.18
N PHE A 132 -5.57 -11.45 1.02
CA PHE A 132 -5.56 -12.89 1.27
C PHE A 132 -6.96 -13.42 1.53
N GLY A 133 -7.13 -14.75 1.45
CA GLY A 133 -8.38 -15.47 1.68
C GLY A 133 -8.86 -16.19 0.44
N GLY A 134 -9.60 -15.52 -0.43
CA GLY A 134 -10.12 -16.02 -1.70
C GLY A 134 -11.46 -16.77 -1.58
N HIS A 135 -11.69 -17.48 -0.47
CA HIS A 135 -12.85 -18.34 -0.27
C HIS A 135 -13.46 -18.26 1.15
N PHE A 136 -13.26 -17.15 1.87
CA PHE A 136 -13.89 -16.94 3.17
C PHE A 136 -15.39 -16.70 2.99
N ASP A 137 -16.20 -17.73 3.23
CA ASP A 137 -17.66 -17.65 3.18
C ASP A 137 -18.25 -16.89 4.39
N ASN A 138 -17.55 -16.87 5.52
CA ASN A 138 -17.88 -16.15 6.75
C ASN A 138 -16.92 -14.97 7.02
N ARG A 139 -16.54 -14.22 5.98
CA ARG A 139 -15.57 -13.12 6.06
C ARG A 139 -15.87 -12.13 7.18
N ASP A 140 -17.10 -11.70 7.31
CA ASP A 140 -17.49 -10.67 8.29
C ASP A 140 -17.36 -11.22 9.72
N ARG A 141 -17.67 -12.50 9.95
CA ARG A 141 -17.43 -13.13 11.24
C ARG A 141 -15.94 -13.26 11.55
N ILE A 142 -15.10 -13.64 10.59
CA ILE A 142 -13.64 -13.66 10.76
C ILE A 142 -13.14 -12.27 11.16
N PHE A 143 -13.66 -11.22 10.53
CA PHE A 143 -13.33 -9.84 10.87
C PHE A 143 -13.72 -9.49 12.31
N ASP A 144 -14.95 -9.79 12.73
CA ASP A 144 -15.46 -9.47 14.07
C ASP A 144 -14.68 -10.21 15.15
N GLU A 145 -14.36 -11.48 14.93
CA GLU A 145 -13.55 -12.29 15.85
C GLU A 145 -12.11 -11.77 15.98
N LEU A 146 -11.49 -11.32 14.88
CA LEU A 146 -10.19 -10.66 14.91
C LEU A 146 -10.26 -9.34 15.67
N LEU A 147 -11.30 -8.54 15.43
CA LEU A 147 -11.51 -7.25 16.11
C LEU A 147 -11.66 -7.42 17.61
N GLN A 148 -12.41 -8.43 18.09
CA GLN A 148 -12.56 -8.75 19.52
C GLN A 148 -11.21 -9.10 20.18
N ARG A 149 -10.26 -9.65 19.39
CA ARG A 149 -8.89 -9.96 19.83
C ARG A 149 -7.93 -8.78 19.70
N GLY A 150 -8.49 -7.59 19.34
CA GLY A 150 -7.71 -6.35 19.16
C GLY A 150 -6.88 -6.32 17.88
N VAL A 151 -7.25 -7.11 16.86
CA VAL A 151 -6.63 -7.13 15.54
C VAL A 151 -7.58 -6.51 14.52
N LEU A 152 -7.25 -5.29 14.08
CA LEU A 152 -8.04 -4.56 13.09
C LEU A 152 -7.42 -4.71 11.70
N ILE A 153 -8.13 -5.38 10.80
CA ILE A 153 -7.80 -5.49 9.38
C ILE A 153 -8.91 -4.91 8.50
N ARG A 154 -8.95 -5.19 7.22
CA ARG A 154 -9.97 -4.67 6.30
C ARG A 154 -10.66 -5.77 5.52
N THR A 155 -11.98 -5.67 5.39
CA THR A 155 -12.82 -6.51 4.53
C THR A 155 -12.97 -5.85 3.15
N VAL A 156 -11.87 -5.72 2.40
CA VAL A 156 -11.81 -5.09 1.08
C VAL A 156 -11.30 -6.06 0.03
N GLY A 157 -11.67 -5.84 -1.22
CA GLY A 157 -11.38 -6.73 -2.33
C GLY A 157 -12.62 -7.48 -2.79
N PRO A 158 -12.49 -8.49 -3.64
CA PRO A 158 -13.59 -9.39 -4.02
C PRO A 158 -14.19 -10.11 -2.80
N ASP A 159 -15.36 -10.74 -2.99
CA ASP A 159 -15.93 -11.55 -1.93
C ASP A 159 -14.98 -12.68 -1.51
N GLY A 160 -14.96 -12.97 -0.20
CA GLY A 160 -14.03 -13.94 0.38
C GLY A 160 -12.60 -13.46 0.61
N TRP A 161 -12.28 -12.20 0.31
CA TRP A 161 -10.95 -11.63 0.51
C TRP A 161 -10.91 -10.62 1.66
N MET A 162 -9.76 -10.57 2.31
CA MET A 162 -9.43 -9.61 3.39
C MET A 162 -8.06 -9.00 3.15
N ARG A 163 -7.80 -7.82 3.74
CA ARG A 163 -6.53 -7.11 3.61
C ARG A 163 -5.92 -6.81 4.97
N VAL A 164 -4.68 -7.25 5.17
CA VAL A 164 -3.86 -6.88 6.32
C VAL A 164 -2.75 -5.92 5.88
N CYS A 165 -2.54 -4.84 6.63
CA CYS A 165 -1.39 -3.95 6.46
C CYS A 165 -0.24 -4.41 7.34
N MET A 166 0.98 -4.24 6.86
CA MET A 166 2.18 -4.55 7.64
C MET A 166 2.34 -3.54 8.77
N GLY A 167 2.58 -4.07 9.95
CA GLY A 167 2.88 -3.35 11.17
C GLY A 167 4.25 -3.74 11.74
N THR A 168 4.47 -3.48 13.01
CA THR A 168 5.65 -3.92 13.76
C THR A 168 5.68 -5.45 13.89
N ASP A 169 6.85 -6.02 14.22
CA ASP A 169 6.99 -7.46 14.44
C ASP A 169 5.98 -7.98 15.49
N GLY A 170 5.77 -7.21 16.58
CA GLY A 170 4.81 -7.58 17.63
C GLY A 170 3.36 -7.56 17.16
N GLU A 171 2.97 -6.57 16.34
CA GLU A 171 1.62 -6.50 15.77
C GLU A 171 1.39 -7.65 14.78
N MET A 172 2.39 -8.00 13.98
CA MET A 172 2.26 -9.11 13.03
C MET A 172 2.28 -10.47 13.71
N ALA A 173 3.02 -10.64 14.81
CA ALA A 173 2.95 -11.85 15.65
C ALA A 173 1.53 -12.03 16.20
N ARG A 174 0.96 -10.97 16.79
CA ARG A 174 -0.43 -10.98 17.30
C ARG A 174 -1.46 -11.27 16.22
N PHE A 175 -1.29 -10.69 15.01
CA PHE A 175 -2.16 -10.99 13.87
C PHE A 175 -2.13 -12.49 13.52
N ARG A 176 -0.93 -13.09 13.44
CA ARG A 176 -0.77 -14.50 13.09
C ARG A 176 -1.42 -15.43 14.12
N GLU A 177 -1.18 -15.17 15.42
CA GLU A 177 -1.80 -15.94 16.51
C GLU A 177 -3.32 -15.84 16.46
N ALA A 178 -3.86 -14.62 16.37
CA ALA A 178 -5.29 -14.38 16.33
C ALA A 178 -5.95 -15.02 15.09
N LEU A 179 -5.32 -14.92 13.91
CA LEU A 179 -5.87 -15.50 12.68
C LEU A 179 -6.00 -17.03 12.79
N VAL A 180 -4.97 -17.72 13.26
CA VAL A 180 -5.02 -19.19 13.45
C VAL A 180 -6.15 -19.60 14.39
N GLU A 181 -6.31 -18.89 15.51
CA GLU A 181 -7.38 -19.16 16.49
C GLU A 181 -8.76 -18.91 15.85
N VAL A 182 -8.95 -17.77 15.18
CA VAL A 182 -10.22 -17.38 14.57
C VAL A 182 -10.63 -18.34 13.46
N LEU A 183 -9.72 -18.73 12.57
CA LEU A 183 -10.04 -19.70 11.52
C LEU A 183 -10.55 -21.01 12.10
N ARG A 184 -9.94 -21.52 13.16
CA ARG A 184 -10.40 -22.74 13.85
C ARG A 184 -11.80 -22.60 14.46
N ILE A 185 -12.12 -21.44 15.03
CA ILE A 185 -13.45 -21.19 15.61
C ILE A 185 -14.50 -21.13 14.52
N VAL A 186 -14.22 -20.38 13.44
CA VAL A 186 -15.21 -20.17 12.37
C VAL A 186 -15.43 -21.43 11.50
N GLU A 187 -14.46 -22.35 11.46
CA GLU A 187 -14.61 -23.64 10.77
C GLU A 187 -15.54 -24.63 11.50
N GLN A 188 -15.73 -24.47 12.82
CA GLN A 188 -16.51 -25.40 13.64
C GLN A 188 -18.02 -25.14 13.62
N ASP A 189 -18.42 -24.01 13.05
CA ASP A 189 -19.81 -23.57 12.94
C ASP A 189 -20.35 -23.77 11.53
#